data_d1511e4844d3088e71d6db7cf10efc81
#
_entry.id   d1511e4844d3088e71d6db7cf10efc81
#
_cell.length_a   1.000
_cell.length_b   1.000
_cell.length_c   1.000
_cell.angle_alpha   90.00
_cell.angle_beta   90.00
_cell.angle_gamma   90.00
#
_symmetry.space_group_name_H-M   'P 1'
#
loop_
_entity.id
_entity.type
_entity.pdbx_description
1 polymer ?
#
loop_
_entity_poly.entity_id
_entity_poly.type
_entity_poly.pdbx_seq_one_letter_code
_entity_poly.pdbx_strand_id
1 'polypeptide(L)'
;MTQSVDHVALLPVYLAAGTAVLVLLTDLILARRAAVLAVAALGALATAAGAIGVGLGDDRRTFCVPDACSFVANDRSALVATLFALLTLGVIGLSATTRDVPPGEYAFLLACSMTGGVALGSAGDLITLIVALETLTLPLYVLVGLRRRTVESAEGAVTFFVVSVVATAVTLLGAALLYAVSGRLHFATLATGLPDLPLTGAAVVLVLAGLAFKVAAVPFHAWAPAAYDGAPVPIAAYLSTASKLGGVVAILYAVVDALRPALDLAGPALAVLAVLTMTVGNLVALRQTRMVRLLAWSSVAQAGYILAPLGAFMLAEGRTDEALSVAVAATVAYTVFYVLLELAAFGSVVALRPGRTAG
;
A
#
# COMPACT_ATOMS: atom_id res chain seq x y z
N MET A 1 32.94 0.06 -10.20
CA MET A 1 32.22 1.33 -10.10
C MET A 1 31.71 1.45 -8.66
N THR A 2 32.17 2.42 -7.89
CA THR A 2 31.63 2.72 -6.56
C THR A 2 30.35 3.53 -6.76
N GLN A 3 29.21 2.97 -6.37
CA GLN A 3 27.93 3.67 -6.42
C GLN A 3 27.88 4.69 -5.26
N SER A 4 27.69 5.97 -5.54
CA SER A 4 27.48 6.97 -4.50
C SER A 4 26.07 6.84 -3.95
N VAL A 5 25.93 6.65 -2.64
CA VAL A 5 24.61 6.57 -1.96
C VAL A 5 24.25 7.93 -1.42
N ASP A 6 23.10 8.47 -1.80
CA ASP A 6 22.55 9.70 -1.20
C ASP A 6 21.79 9.35 0.08
N HIS A 7 22.44 9.55 1.23
CA HIS A 7 21.84 9.27 2.54
C HIS A 7 20.71 10.24 2.91
N VAL A 8 20.66 11.43 2.31
CA VAL A 8 19.56 12.38 2.55
C VAL A 8 18.30 11.90 1.84
N ALA A 9 18.42 11.37 0.62
CA ALA A 9 17.29 10.76 -0.09
C ALA A 9 16.67 9.61 0.72
N LEU A 10 17.49 8.83 1.42
CA LEU A 10 17.08 7.68 2.22
C LEU A 10 16.62 8.03 3.64
N LEU A 11 16.73 9.29 4.07
CA LEU A 11 16.42 9.71 5.45
C LEU A 11 15.04 9.25 5.94
N PRO A 12 13.94 9.41 5.18
CA PRO A 12 12.62 8.95 5.64
C PRO A 12 12.57 7.44 5.88
N VAL A 13 13.23 6.64 5.04
CA VAL A 13 13.32 5.17 5.20
C VAL A 13 14.15 4.82 6.44
N TYR A 14 15.27 5.51 6.68
CA TYR A 14 16.08 5.30 7.88
C TYR A 14 15.31 5.63 9.16
N LEU A 15 14.53 6.71 9.18
CA LEU A 15 13.70 7.08 10.33
C LEU A 15 12.60 6.04 10.59
N ALA A 16 11.96 5.55 9.53
CA ALA A 16 10.95 4.52 9.65
C ALA A 16 11.52 3.18 10.14
N ALA A 17 12.63 2.71 9.54
CA ALA A 17 13.30 1.48 9.95
C ALA A 17 13.92 1.62 11.36
N GLY A 18 14.51 2.77 11.67
CA GLY A 18 15.01 3.08 13.01
C GLY A 18 13.93 3.06 14.06
N THR A 19 12.71 3.50 13.71
CA THR A 19 11.54 3.41 14.59
C THR A 19 11.22 1.96 14.96
N ALA A 20 11.25 1.04 14.00
CA ALA A 20 11.02 -0.38 14.28
C ALA A 20 12.05 -0.93 15.29
N VAL A 21 13.31 -0.62 15.10
CA VAL A 21 14.41 -1.03 16.02
C VAL A 21 14.20 -0.41 17.41
N LEU A 22 13.92 0.90 17.48
CA LEU A 22 13.72 1.60 18.77
C LEU A 22 12.50 1.09 19.53
N VAL A 23 11.42 0.76 18.84
CA VAL A 23 10.22 0.15 19.44
C VAL A 23 10.57 -1.19 20.07
N LEU A 24 11.29 -2.05 19.37
CA LEU A 24 11.72 -3.37 19.88
C LEU A 24 12.63 -3.23 21.11
N LEU A 25 13.61 -2.34 21.05
CA LEU A 25 14.50 -2.06 22.17
C LEU A 25 13.74 -1.47 23.39
N THR A 26 12.77 -0.61 23.13
CA THR A 26 11.92 -0.02 24.20
C THR A 26 11.11 -1.09 24.89
N ASP A 27 10.53 -2.02 24.14
CA ASP A 27 9.77 -3.13 24.73
C ASP A 27 10.65 -4.04 25.58
N LEU A 28 11.84 -4.38 25.07
CA LEU A 28 12.80 -5.23 25.76
C LEU A 28 13.32 -4.60 27.08
N ILE A 29 13.57 -3.28 27.07
CA ILE A 29 14.19 -2.59 28.24
C ILE A 29 13.13 -2.14 29.25
N LEU A 30 12.04 -1.53 28.78
CA LEU A 30 11.06 -0.89 29.64
C LEU A 30 9.82 -1.76 29.90
N ALA A 31 9.50 -2.70 29.01
CA ALA A 31 8.30 -3.57 29.05
C ALA A 31 7.00 -2.82 29.40
N ARG A 32 6.90 -1.55 28.96
CA ARG A 32 5.77 -0.65 29.25
C ARG A 32 5.04 -0.28 27.95
N ARG A 33 3.80 -0.73 27.80
CA ARG A 33 2.95 -0.44 26.65
C ARG A 33 2.94 1.04 26.24
N ALA A 34 2.77 1.95 27.23
CA ALA A 34 2.72 3.38 26.94
C ALA A 34 4.02 3.91 26.34
N ALA A 35 5.18 3.43 26.81
CA ALA A 35 6.47 3.79 26.26
C ALA A 35 6.64 3.29 24.82
N VAL A 36 6.26 2.03 24.55
CA VAL A 36 6.31 1.41 23.22
C VAL A 36 5.47 2.20 22.21
N LEU A 37 4.21 2.50 22.55
CA LEU A 37 3.33 3.28 21.68
C LEU A 37 3.80 4.72 21.50
N ALA A 38 4.38 5.35 22.55
CA ALA A 38 4.93 6.69 22.46
C ALA A 38 6.14 6.74 21.52
N VAL A 39 7.07 5.78 21.62
CA VAL A 39 8.22 5.68 20.72
C VAL A 39 7.76 5.44 19.28
N ALA A 40 6.78 4.55 19.05
CA ALA A 40 6.22 4.33 17.72
C ALA A 40 5.58 5.60 17.15
N ALA A 41 4.82 6.35 17.98
CA ALA A 41 4.18 7.59 17.54
C ALA A 41 5.23 8.69 17.23
N LEU A 42 6.23 8.86 18.08
CA LEU A 42 7.32 9.82 17.86
C LEU A 42 8.14 9.46 16.62
N GLY A 43 8.39 8.16 16.39
CA GLY A 43 9.07 7.69 15.18
C GLY A 43 8.26 7.93 13.90
N ALA A 44 6.93 7.74 13.94
CA ALA A 44 6.06 8.07 12.81
C ALA A 44 6.06 9.58 12.54
N LEU A 45 6.00 10.43 13.57
CA LEU A 45 6.12 11.89 13.43
C LEU A 45 7.49 12.30 12.87
N ALA A 46 8.58 11.70 13.35
CA ALA A 46 9.92 11.97 12.83
C ALA A 46 10.04 11.55 11.36
N THR A 47 9.45 10.42 10.98
CA THR A 47 9.39 9.95 9.58
C THR A 47 8.62 10.93 8.69
N ALA A 48 7.46 11.42 9.15
CA ALA A 48 6.69 12.44 8.43
C ALA A 48 7.48 13.74 8.27
N ALA A 49 8.09 14.23 9.34
CA ALA A 49 8.92 15.45 9.31
C ALA A 49 10.14 15.29 8.39
N GLY A 50 10.81 14.14 8.43
CA GLY A 50 11.93 13.83 7.54
C GLY A 50 11.50 13.75 6.07
N ALA A 51 10.33 13.16 5.78
CA ALA A 51 9.77 13.10 4.43
C ALA A 51 9.43 14.50 3.90
N ILE A 52 8.78 15.33 4.70
CA ILE A 52 8.48 16.73 4.35
C ILE A 52 9.78 17.50 4.13
N GLY A 53 10.78 17.36 5.03
CA GLY A 53 12.06 18.05 4.91
C GLY A 53 12.83 17.67 3.64
N VAL A 54 12.77 16.42 3.21
CA VAL A 54 13.37 15.97 1.94
C VAL A 54 12.57 16.51 0.74
N GLY A 55 11.23 16.50 0.80
CA GLY A 55 10.38 17.00 -0.28
C GLY A 55 10.44 18.51 -0.48
N LEU A 56 10.76 19.31 0.54
CA LEU A 56 10.96 20.75 0.41
C LEU A 56 12.33 21.13 -0.20
N GLY A 57 13.21 20.15 -0.40
CA GLY A 57 14.52 20.32 -1.04
C GLY A 57 14.48 19.99 -2.53
N ASP A 58 15.67 19.94 -3.15
CA ASP A 58 15.82 19.51 -4.53
C ASP A 58 15.56 17.99 -4.69
N ASP A 59 15.11 17.60 -5.89
CA ASP A 59 14.97 16.19 -6.27
C ASP A 59 16.28 15.43 -6.07
N ARG A 60 16.22 14.30 -5.36
CA ARG A 60 17.37 13.46 -5.05
C ARG A 60 17.18 12.07 -5.63
N ARG A 61 18.28 11.46 -6.04
CA ARG A 61 18.25 10.13 -6.66
C ARG A 61 19.42 9.31 -6.15
N THR A 62 19.19 8.03 -5.93
CA THR A 62 20.27 7.11 -5.53
C THR A 62 20.02 5.72 -6.14
N PHE A 63 21.03 4.85 -6.10
CA PHE A 63 21.04 3.56 -6.78
C PHE A 63 20.78 3.70 -8.28
N CYS A 64 21.61 4.55 -8.93
CA CYS A 64 21.45 4.90 -10.33
C CYS A 64 22.31 4.03 -11.25
N VAL A 65 21.76 3.70 -12.40
CA VAL A 65 22.44 3.26 -13.61
C VAL A 65 22.51 4.45 -14.59
N PRO A 66 23.23 4.37 -15.74
CA PRO A 66 23.43 5.56 -16.60
C PRO A 66 22.17 6.35 -16.93
N ASP A 67 21.05 5.67 -17.18
CA ASP A 67 19.83 6.30 -17.71
C ASP A 67 18.67 6.35 -16.71
N ALA A 68 18.80 5.75 -15.51
CA ALA A 68 17.70 5.64 -14.56
C ALA A 68 18.18 5.38 -13.12
N CYS A 69 17.32 5.64 -12.14
CA CYS A 69 17.60 5.38 -10.72
C CYS A 69 16.49 4.54 -10.09
N SER A 70 16.87 3.60 -9.23
CA SER A 70 15.93 2.73 -8.52
C SER A 70 15.22 3.43 -7.37
N PHE A 71 15.82 4.50 -6.82
CA PHE A 71 15.24 5.26 -5.72
C PHE A 71 15.23 6.76 -6.07
N VAL A 72 14.04 7.36 -6.04
CA VAL A 72 13.80 8.77 -6.41
C VAL A 72 13.06 9.46 -5.28
N ALA A 73 13.70 10.42 -4.64
CA ALA A 73 13.11 11.26 -3.60
C ALA A 73 12.74 12.62 -4.19
N ASN A 74 11.44 12.89 -4.29
CA ASN A 74 10.83 14.11 -4.84
C ASN A 74 9.53 14.43 -4.09
N ASP A 75 8.81 15.47 -4.51
CA ASP A 75 7.54 15.88 -3.89
C ASP A 75 6.51 14.76 -3.79
N ARG A 76 6.39 13.92 -4.84
CA ARG A 76 5.46 12.78 -4.83
C ARG A 76 5.85 11.73 -3.80
N SER A 77 7.12 11.40 -3.72
CA SER A 77 7.64 10.43 -2.74
C SER A 77 7.47 10.94 -1.31
N ALA A 78 7.72 12.23 -1.09
CA ALA A 78 7.55 12.89 0.20
C ALA A 78 6.07 12.90 0.63
N LEU A 79 5.14 13.17 -0.27
CA LEU A 79 3.70 13.10 -0.01
C LEU A 79 3.30 11.67 0.41
N VAL A 80 3.71 10.66 -0.37
CA VAL A 80 3.40 9.26 -0.07
C VAL A 80 3.97 8.84 1.27
N ALA A 81 5.25 9.13 1.54
CA ALA A 81 5.91 8.81 2.80
C ALA A 81 5.23 9.49 4.00
N THR A 82 4.85 10.76 3.85
CA THR A 82 4.11 11.51 4.87
C THR A 82 2.75 10.90 5.14
N LEU A 83 1.99 10.52 4.11
CA LEU A 83 0.70 9.84 4.27
C LEU A 83 0.84 8.50 5.01
N PHE A 84 1.82 7.67 4.66
CA PHE A 84 2.08 6.42 5.38
C PHE A 84 2.40 6.65 6.85
N ALA A 85 3.24 7.62 7.15
CA ALA A 85 3.62 7.96 8.53
C ALA A 85 2.40 8.47 9.34
N LEU A 86 1.58 9.35 8.77
CA LEU A 86 0.38 9.89 9.43
C LEU A 86 -0.71 8.83 9.61
N LEU A 87 -0.93 7.94 8.63
CA LEU A 87 -1.86 6.82 8.75
C LEU A 87 -1.40 5.84 9.84
N THR A 88 -0.10 5.55 9.89
CA THR A 88 0.48 4.73 10.97
C THR A 88 0.28 5.39 12.33
N LEU A 89 0.52 6.69 12.45
CA LEU A 89 0.27 7.46 13.67
C LEU A 89 -1.21 7.38 14.09
N GLY A 90 -2.14 7.56 13.15
CA GLY A 90 -3.57 7.41 13.41
C GLY A 90 -3.93 6.03 13.95
N VAL A 91 -3.39 4.97 13.34
CA VAL A 91 -3.61 3.58 13.79
C VAL A 91 -2.98 3.31 15.15
N ILE A 92 -1.80 3.87 15.45
CA ILE A 92 -1.21 3.83 16.81
C ILE A 92 -2.16 4.46 17.82
N GLY A 93 -2.75 5.62 17.48
CA GLY A 93 -3.77 6.27 18.31
C GLY A 93 -4.98 5.39 18.57
N LEU A 94 -5.53 4.74 17.52
CA LEU A 94 -6.64 3.77 17.66
C LEU A 94 -6.26 2.55 18.50
N SER A 95 -4.98 2.20 18.53
CA SER A 95 -4.46 1.04 19.27
C SER A 95 -4.29 1.30 20.76
N ALA A 96 -4.40 2.54 21.22
CA ALA A 96 -4.19 2.90 22.62
C ALA A 96 -5.12 2.11 23.58
N THR A 97 -6.34 1.80 23.14
CA THR A 97 -7.34 1.05 23.91
C THR A 97 -7.28 -0.47 23.71
N THR A 98 -6.52 -0.97 22.72
CA THR A 98 -6.45 -2.40 22.38
C THR A 98 -5.48 -3.10 23.34
N ARG A 99 -5.95 -3.93 24.27
CA ARG A 99 -5.13 -4.59 25.29
C ARG A 99 -4.83 -6.07 25.01
N ASP A 100 -5.48 -6.65 24.01
CA ASP A 100 -5.47 -8.10 23.73
C ASP A 100 -4.27 -8.55 22.86
N VAL A 101 -3.31 -7.65 22.59
CA VAL A 101 -2.14 -7.93 21.73
C VAL A 101 -0.85 -7.51 22.44
N PRO A 102 0.27 -8.24 22.23
CA PRO A 102 1.56 -7.87 22.78
C PRO A 102 2.05 -6.55 22.14
N PRO A 103 2.38 -5.53 22.95
CA PRO A 103 2.61 -4.18 22.44
C PRO A 103 3.89 -4.04 21.60
N GLY A 104 4.96 -4.76 21.96
CA GLY A 104 6.25 -4.67 21.29
C GLY A 104 6.19 -5.23 19.87
N GLU A 105 5.76 -6.47 19.72
CA GLU A 105 5.62 -7.13 18.44
C GLU A 105 4.62 -6.41 17.53
N TYR A 106 3.51 -5.94 18.11
CA TYR A 106 2.50 -5.17 17.39
C TYR A 106 3.08 -3.88 16.80
N ALA A 107 3.72 -3.06 17.62
CA ALA A 107 4.24 -1.77 17.18
C ALA A 107 5.48 -1.92 16.29
N PHE A 108 6.33 -2.94 16.53
CA PHE A 108 7.45 -3.30 15.66
C PHE A 108 6.98 -3.66 14.26
N LEU A 109 6.03 -4.59 14.14
CA LEU A 109 5.50 -5.01 12.84
C LEU A 109 4.80 -3.87 12.10
N LEU A 110 4.09 -3.00 12.84
CA LEU A 110 3.46 -1.82 12.25
C LEU A 110 4.51 -0.83 11.71
N ALA A 111 5.61 -0.62 12.43
CA ALA A 111 6.72 0.22 11.99
C ALA A 111 7.48 -0.39 10.77
N CYS A 112 7.64 -1.72 10.73
CA CYS A 112 8.18 -2.42 9.56
C CYS A 112 7.28 -2.22 8.33
N SER A 113 5.97 -2.33 8.50
CA SER A 113 4.99 -2.07 7.44
C SER A 113 5.05 -0.61 6.96
N MET A 114 5.14 0.36 7.87
CA MET A 114 5.34 1.78 7.54
C MET A 114 6.63 1.98 6.71
N THR A 115 7.72 1.31 7.06
CA THR A 115 8.99 1.38 6.32
C THR A 115 8.81 0.97 4.87
N GLY A 116 8.08 -0.11 4.61
CA GLY A 116 7.74 -0.55 3.25
C GLY A 116 6.95 0.48 2.47
N GLY A 117 5.94 1.10 3.11
CA GLY A 117 5.13 2.15 2.49
C GLY A 117 5.94 3.42 2.17
N VAL A 118 6.83 3.82 3.08
CA VAL A 118 7.73 4.96 2.87
C VAL A 118 8.69 4.69 1.71
N ALA A 119 9.29 3.50 1.65
CA ALA A 119 10.18 3.10 0.56
C ALA A 119 9.46 3.03 -0.80
N LEU A 120 8.20 2.57 -0.80
CA LEU A 120 7.36 2.45 -1.99
C LEU A 120 7.18 3.81 -2.69
N GLY A 121 7.00 4.88 -1.93
CA GLY A 121 6.86 6.24 -2.47
C GLY A 121 8.05 6.70 -3.32
N SER A 122 9.22 6.12 -3.09
CA SER A 122 10.46 6.48 -3.80
C SER A 122 10.89 5.43 -4.85
N ALA A 123 10.06 4.43 -5.14
CA ALA A 123 10.40 3.39 -6.11
C ALA A 123 10.54 3.96 -7.54
N GLY A 124 11.68 3.70 -8.19
CA GLY A 124 11.98 4.09 -9.57
C GLY A 124 12.02 2.93 -10.55
N ASP A 125 11.83 1.70 -10.07
CA ASP A 125 11.77 0.49 -10.89
C ASP A 125 10.79 -0.54 -10.34
N LEU A 126 10.44 -1.54 -11.16
CA LEU A 126 9.48 -2.60 -10.81
C LEU A 126 9.96 -3.46 -9.64
N ILE A 127 11.26 -3.71 -9.51
CA ILE A 127 11.79 -4.56 -8.43
C ILE A 127 11.71 -3.83 -7.10
N THR A 128 12.17 -2.57 -7.05
CA THR A 128 12.06 -1.72 -5.86
C THR A 128 10.60 -1.57 -5.43
N LEU A 129 9.67 -1.37 -6.38
CA LEU A 129 8.24 -1.31 -6.12
C LEU A 129 7.70 -2.59 -5.49
N ILE A 130 8.03 -3.77 -6.05
CA ILE A 130 7.55 -5.06 -5.54
C ILE A 130 8.15 -5.34 -4.16
N VAL A 131 9.46 -5.11 -3.95
CA VAL A 131 10.12 -5.32 -2.66
C VAL A 131 9.55 -4.40 -1.59
N ALA A 132 9.30 -3.13 -1.92
CA ALA A 132 8.67 -2.18 -0.99
C ALA A 132 7.24 -2.59 -0.63
N LEU A 133 6.44 -3.06 -1.62
CA LEU A 133 5.10 -3.62 -1.39
C LEU A 133 5.12 -4.85 -0.47
N GLU A 134 6.09 -5.74 -0.65
CA GLU A 134 6.22 -6.91 0.23
C GLU A 134 6.69 -6.51 1.63
N THR A 135 7.60 -5.55 1.75
CA THR A 135 8.00 -4.99 3.05
C THR A 135 6.81 -4.36 3.77
N LEU A 136 5.89 -3.71 3.04
CA LEU A 136 4.63 -3.19 3.58
C LEU A 136 3.70 -4.33 4.05
N THR A 137 3.57 -5.41 3.27
CA THR A 137 2.52 -6.42 3.47
C THR A 137 2.92 -7.60 4.34
N LEU A 138 4.19 -8.05 4.33
CA LEU A 138 4.67 -9.17 5.14
C LEU A 138 4.34 -9.03 6.64
N PRO A 139 4.59 -7.88 7.28
CA PRO A 139 4.24 -7.69 8.68
C PRO A 139 2.73 -7.79 8.94
N LEU A 140 1.90 -7.45 7.95
CA LEU A 140 0.45 -7.45 8.09
C LEU A 140 -0.13 -8.86 8.19
N TYR A 141 0.50 -9.88 7.60
CA TYR A 141 0.05 -11.27 7.76
C TYR A 141 0.09 -11.68 9.22
N VAL A 142 1.17 -11.34 9.92
CA VAL A 142 1.32 -11.61 11.35
C VAL A 142 0.35 -10.75 12.17
N LEU A 143 0.23 -9.45 11.84
CA LEU A 143 -0.66 -8.51 12.53
C LEU A 143 -2.13 -8.92 12.44
N VAL A 144 -2.58 -9.49 11.32
CA VAL A 144 -3.93 -10.05 11.17
C VAL A 144 -4.13 -11.24 12.12
N GLY A 145 -3.10 -12.10 12.26
CA GLY A 145 -3.12 -13.30 13.10
C GLY A 145 -2.91 -13.05 14.61
N LEU A 146 -2.74 -11.80 15.06
CA LEU A 146 -2.39 -11.51 16.46
C LEU A 146 -3.50 -11.75 17.50
N ARG A 147 -4.77 -11.88 17.09
CA ARG A 147 -5.85 -12.21 18.01
C ARG A 147 -5.76 -13.67 18.40
N ARG A 148 -5.17 -13.90 19.58
CA ARG A 148 -4.94 -15.26 20.07
C ARG A 148 -6.26 -16.03 20.28
N ARG A 149 -6.26 -17.32 19.91
CA ARG A 149 -7.35 -18.28 20.13
C ARG A 149 -8.66 -17.98 19.39
N THR A 150 -8.60 -17.23 18.28
CA THR A 150 -9.75 -17.04 17.40
C THR A 150 -9.48 -17.70 16.06
N VAL A 151 -10.41 -18.54 15.59
CA VAL A 151 -10.31 -19.25 14.31
C VAL A 151 -10.30 -18.24 13.16
N GLU A 152 -11.13 -17.21 13.27
CA GLU A 152 -11.26 -16.15 12.28
C GLU A 152 -9.94 -15.38 12.05
N SER A 153 -9.14 -15.20 13.12
CA SER A 153 -7.84 -14.54 13.02
C SER A 153 -6.82 -15.41 12.27
N ALA A 154 -6.78 -16.70 12.60
CA ALA A 154 -5.89 -17.65 11.92
C ALA A 154 -6.30 -17.83 10.45
N GLU A 155 -7.59 -18.01 10.16
CA GLU A 155 -8.12 -18.14 8.82
C GLU A 155 -7.84 -16.89 7.98
N GLY A 156 -8.11 -15.69 8.54
CA GLY A 156 -7.84 -14.41 7.90
C GLY A 156 -6.36 -14.23 7.56
N ALA A 157 -5.46 -14.55 8.49
CA ALA A 157 -4.02 -14.47 8.29
C ALA A 157 -3.51 -15.43 7.21
N VAL A 158 -3.93 -16.69 7.26
CA VAL A 158 -3.51 -17.71 6.27
C VAL A 158 -4.07 -17.39 4.88
N THR A 159 -5.34 -17.02 4.79
CA THR A 159 -5.96 -16.62 3.52
C THR A 159 -5.23 -15.41 2.91
N PHE A 160 -4.97 -14.38 3.71
CA PHE A 160 -4.25 -13.19 3.27
C PHE A 160 -2.84 -13.53 2.78
N PHE A 161 -2.09 -14.33 3.56
CA PHE A 161 -0.74 -14.77 3.21
C PHE A 161 -0.73 -15.55 1.89
N VAL A 162 -1.51 -16.62 1.77
CA VAL A 162 -1.50 -17.50 0.59
C VAL A 162 -1.88 -16.73 -0.68
N VAL A 163 -2.97 -15.97 -0.64
CA VAL A 163 -3.42 -15.21 -1.83
C VAL A 163 -2.44 -14.10 -2.19
N SER A 164 -1.81 -13.45 -1.18
CA SER A 164 -0.80 -12.42 -1.43
C SER A 164 0.47 -12.97 -2.07
N VAL A 165 0.97 -14.11 -1.59
CA VAL A 165 2.17 -14.75 -2.19
C VAL A 165 1.91 -15.15 -3.65
N VAL A 166 0.73 -15.71 -3.95
CA VAL A 166 0.35 -16.02 -5.32
C VAL A 166 0.28 -14.76 -6.18
N ALA A 167 -0.33 -13.68 -5.68
CA ALA A 167 -0.44 -12.41 -6.42
C ALA A 167 0.94 -11.79 -6.68
N THR A 168 1.85 -11.86 -5.70
CA THR A 168 3.23 -11.37 -5.86
C THR A 168 3.99 -12.22 -6.88
N ALA A 169 3.82 -13.54 -6.88
CA ALA A 169 4.41 -14.40 -7.91
C ALA A 169 3.90 -14.05 -9.31
N VAL A 170 2.61 -13.74 -9.46
CA VAL A 170 2.01 -13.27 -10.73
C VAL A 170 2.60 -11.93 -11.14
N THR A 171 2.76 -10.97 -10.21
CA THR A 171 3.39 -9.67 -10.50
C THR A 171 4.84 -9.83 -10.93
N LEU A 172 5.60 -10.69 -10.21
CA LEU A 172 7.00 -10.99 -10.55
C LEU A 172 7.13 -11.66 -11.91
N LEU A 173 6.24 -12.59 -12.24
CA LEU A 173 6.20 -13.19 -13.58
C LEU A 173 5.94 -12.13 -14.65
N GLY A 174 4.99 -11.23 -14.43
CA GLY A 174 4.74 -10.10 -15.34
C GLY A 174 5.97 -9.21 -15.53
N ALA A 175 6.65 -8.85 -14.43
CA ALA A 175 7.88 -8.06 -14.46
C ALA A 175 9.02 -8.79 -15.17
N ALA A 176 9.17 -10.10 -14.95
CA ALA A 176 10.15 -10.94 -15.65
C ALA A 176 9.90 -11.00 -17.16
N LEU A 177 8.64 -11.10 -17.59
CA LEU A 177 8.28 -11.08 -18.98
C LEU A 177 8.52 -9.69 -19.62
N LEU A 178 8.22 -8.59 -18.90
CA LEU A 178 8.59 -7.23 -19.33
C LEU A 178 10.10 -7.10 -19.53
N TYR A 179 10.88 -7.65 -18.59
CA TYR A 179 12.33 -7.67 -18.73
C TYR A 179 12.78 -8.52 -19.93
N ALA A 180 12.19 -9.68 -20.13
CA ALA A 180 12.53 -10.57 -21.24
C ALA A 180 12.30 -9.92 -22.63
N VAL A 181 11.25 -9.11 -22.77
CA VAL A 181 10.93 -8.45 -24.05
C VAL A 181 11.64 -7.10 -24.24
N SER A 182 11.93 -6.37 -23.14
CA SER A 182 12.46 -5.00 -23.21
C SER A 182 13.92 -4.86 -22.73
N GLY A 183 14.43 -5.80 -21.94
CA GLY A 183 15.71 -5.68 -21.25
C GLY A 183 15.72 -4.61 -20.14
N ARG A 184 14.55 -4.11 -19.71
CA ARG A 184 14.40 -2.93 -18.85
C ARG A 184 13.45 -3.20 -17.70
N LEU A 185 13.72 -2.57 -16.55
CA LEU A 185 12.85 -2.63 -15.36
C LEU A 185 12.57 -1.25 -14.74
N HIS A 186 13.42 -0.24 -15.03
CA HIS A 186 13.23 1.11 -14.54
C HIS A 186 12.07 1.80 -15.26
N PHE A 187 11.26 2.52 -14.53
CA PHE A 187 10.08 3.22 -15.06
C PHE A 187 10.44 4.16 -16.18
N ALA A 188 11.48 5.00 -15.99
CA ALA A 188 11.93 5.94 -17.00
C ALA A 188 12.31 5.28 -18.34
N THR A 189 12.91 4.09 -18.29
CA THR A 189 13.32 3.38 -19.51
C THR A 189 12.20 2.55 -20.14
N LEU A 190 11.27 2.02 -19.34
CA LEU A 190 10.06 1.35 -19.83
C LEU A 190 9.13 2.33 -20.55
N ALA A 191 9.00 3.55 -20.02
CA ALA A 191 8.18 4.61 -20.59
C ALA A 191 8.63 5.07 -21.98
N THR A 192 9.88 4.82 -22.39
CA THR A 192 10.38 5.21 -23.73
C THR A 192 9.82 4.34 -24.86
N GLY A 193 9.23 3.19 -24.55
CA GLY A 193 8.58 2.29 -25.51
C GLY A 193 8.71 0.82 -25.12
N LEU A 194 7.69 0.07 -25.46
CA LEU A 194 7.63 -1.39 -25.31
C LEU A 194 7.50 -2.04 -26.68
N PRO A 195 8.13 -3.20 -26.93
CA PRO A 195 7.96 -3.92 -28.19
C PRO A 195 6.50 -4.33 -28.40
N ASP A 196 6.00 -4.21 -29.62
CA ASP A 196 4.67 -4.70 -30.00
C ASP A 196 4.70 -6.22 -30.22
N LEU A 197 4.63 -6.96 -29.11
CA LEU A 197 4.65 -8.42 -29.08
C LEU A 197 3.48 -8.93 -28.24
N PRO A 198 2.87 -10.08 -28.58
CA PRO A 198 1.84 -10.70 -27.74
C PRO A 198 2.30 -10.94 -26.30
N LEU A 199 3.59 -11.22 -26.10
CA LEU A 199 4.18 -11.42 -24.77
C LEU A 199 4.21 -10.13 -23.94
N THR A 200 4.33 -8.95 -24.56
CA THR A 200 4.23 -7.65 -23.88
C THR A 200 2.83 -7.46 -23.30
N GLY A 201 1.79 -7.80 -24.07
CA GLY A 201 0.40 -7.76 -23.58
C GLY A 201 0.17 -8.67 -22.39
N ALA A 202 0.66 -9.92 -22.47
CA ALA A 202 0.57 -10.86 -21.34
C ALA A 202 1.30 -10.34 -20.08
N ALA A 203 2.47 -9.75 -20.26
CA ALA A 203 3.27 -9.17 -19.17
C ALA A 203 2.53 -8.02 -18.47
N VAL A 204 1.94 -7.09 -19.24
CA VAL A 204 1.15 -5.96 -18.71
C VAL A 204 -0.05 -6.47 -17.91
N VAL A 205 -0.80 -7.43 -18.47
CA VAL A 205 -1.97 -8.01 -17.79
C VAL A 205 -1.58 -8.69 -16.48
N LEU A 206 -0.48 -9.44 -16.46
CA LEU A 206 0.01 -10.10 -15.24
C LEU A 206 0.44 -9.11 -14.16
N VAL A 207 1.17 -8.04 -14.51
CA VAL A 207 1.51 -6.98 -13.56
C VAL A 207 0.25 -6.35 -12.99
N LEU A 208 -0.71 -5.97 -13.84
CA LEU A 208 -1.97 -5.37 -13.40
C LEU A 208 -2.79 -6.31 -12.53
N ALA A 209 -2.89 -7.59 -12.88
CA ALA A 209 -3.63 -8.60 -12.09
C ALA A 209 -3.04 -8.75 -10.68
N GLY A 210 -1.72 -8.84 -10.58
CA GLY A 210 -1.06 -8.93 -9.28
C GLY A 210 -1.18 -7.65 -8.44
N LEU A 211 -1.14 -6.47 -9.05
CA LEU A 211 -1.36 -5.20 -8.36
C LEU A 211 -2.84 -4.98 -8.00
N ALA A 212 -3.79 -5.47 -8.81
CA ALA A 212 -5.21 -5.43 -8.51
C ALA A 212 -5.57 -6.18 -7.21
N PHE A 213 -4.82 -7.25 -6.89
CA PHE A 213 -4.91 -7.91 -5.58
C PHE A 213 -4.60 -6.95 -4.42
N LYS A 214 -3.56 -6.11 -4.54
CA LYS A 214 -3.12 -5.19 -3.47
C LYS A 214 -4.19 -4.15 -3.09
N VAL A 215 -5.05 -3.78 -4.04
CA VAL A 215 -6.20 -2.89 -3.77
C VAL A 215 -7.50 -3.66 -3.48
N ALA A 216 -7.46 -4.98 -3.48
CA ALA A 216 -8.61 -5.86 -3.35
C ALA A 216 -9.67 -5.64 -4.46
N ALA A 217 -9.23 -5.43 -5.71
CA ALA A 217 -10.13 -5.32 -6.85
C ALA A 217 -10.73 -6.69 -7.22
N VAL A 218 -11.99 -6.73 -7.63
CA VAL A 218 -12.65 -7.95 -8.11
C VAL A 218 -12.08 -8.36 -9.46
N PRO A 219 -11.68 -9.64 -9.65
CA PRO A 219 -11.96 -10.82 -8.81
C PRO A 219 -10.92 -11.10 -7.69
N PHE A 220 -9.90 -10.32 -7.51
CA PHE A 220 -8.77 -10.58 -6.60
C PHE A 220 -9.02 -10.14 -5.13
N HIS A 221 -10.26 -9.91 -4.73
CA HIS A 221 -10.69 -9.30 -3.47
C HIS A 221 -10.91 -10.29 -2.31
N ALA A 222 -10.91 -11.61 -2.58
CA ALA A 222 -11.39 -12.63 -1.63
C ALA A 222 -10.71 -12.62 -0.26
N TRP A 223 -9.47 -12.13 -0.18
CA TRP A 223 -8.71 -12.03 1.07
C TRP A 223 -9.22 -10.94 2.02
N ALA A 224 -9.74 -9.81 1.48
CA ALA A 224 -9.99 -8.62 2.28
C ALA A 224 -11.08 -8.80 3.35
N PRO A 225 -12.27 -9.38 3.06
CA PRO A 225 -13.29 -9.59 4.09
C PRO A 225 -12.84 -10.52 5.21
N ALA A 226 -12.07 -11.55 4.92
CA ALA A 226 -11.56 -12.48 5.93
C ALA A 226 -10.44 -11.85 6.77
N ALA A 227 -9.49 -11.16 6.14
CA ALA A 227 -8.39 -10.49 6.83
C ALA A 227 -8.88 -9.37 7.76
N TYR A 228 -9.85 -8.53 7.32
CA TYR A 228 -10.38 -7.45 8.15
C TYR A 228 -11.15 -8.00 9.36
N ASP A 229 -11.96 -9.04 9.15
CA ASP A 229 -12.77 -9.64 10.21
C ASP A 229 -11.91 -10.38 11.25
N GLY A 230 -10.84 -11.04 10.81
CA GLY A 230 -9.87 -11.74 11.67
C GLY A 230 -8.94 -10.80 12.44
N ALA A 231 -8.62 -9.63 11.88
CA ALA A 231 -7.65 -8.69 12.45
C ALA A 231 -8.15 -7.98 13.73
N PRO A 232 -7.23 -7.51 14.60
CA PRO A 232 -7.54 -6.44 15.53
C PRO A 232 -8.11 -5.22 14.78
N VAL A 233 -9.12 -4.52 15.34
CA VAL A 233 -9.79 -3.41 14.62
C VAL A 233 -8.84 -2.32 14.12
N PRO A 234 -7.82 -1.88 14.91
CA PRO A 234 -6.84 -0.91 14.38
C PRO A 234 -6.02 -1.47 13.20
N ILE A 235 -5.78 -2.78 13.14
CA ILE A 235 -5.11 -3.41 11.98
C ILE A 235 -6.05 -3.51 10.78
N ALA A 236 -7.34 -3.78 10.99
CA ALA A 236 -8.33 -3.68 9.92
C ALA A 236 -8.39 -2.25 9.35
N ALA A 237 -8.28 -1.21 10.21
CA ALA A 237 -8.15 0.18 9.78
C ALA A 237 -6.87 0.40 8.94
N TYR A 238 -5.73 -0.17 9.34
CA TYR A 238 -4.48 -0.07 8.61
C TYR A 238 -4.53 -0.78 7.24
N LEU A 239 -5.16 -1.96 7.19
CA LEU A 239 -5.40 -2.69 5.93
C LEU A 239 -6.26 -1.89 4.96
N SER A 240 -7.29 -1.21 5.48
CA SER A 240 -8.19 -0.41 4.65
C SER A 240 -7.58 0.92 4.20
N THR A 241 -6.63 1.46 4.94
CA THR A 241 -5.99 2.76 4.67
C THR A 241 -4.60 2.60 4.07
N ALA A 242 -3.58 2.39 4.89
CA ALA A 242 -2.17 2.37 4.46
C ALA A 242 -1.86 1.24 3.47
N SER A 243 -2.34 0.01 3.71
CA SER A 243 -2.11 -1.09 2.78
C SER A 243 -2.75 -0.82 1.41
N LYS A 244 -3.95 -0.26 1.39
CA LYS A 244 -4.64 0.10 0.14
C LYS A 244 -3.98 1.29 -0.56
N LEU A 245 -3.55 2.32 0.18
CA LEU A 245 -2.72 3.40 -0.35
C LEU A 245 -1.51 2.85 -1.09
N GLY A 246 -0.81 1.86 -0.50
CA GLY A 246 0.33 1.18 -1.14
C GLY A 246 -0.03 0.54 -2.47
N GLY A 247 -1.16 -0.18 -2.54
CA GLY A 247 -1.65 -0.76 -3.78
C GLY A 247 -1.99 0.28 -4.85
N VAL A 248 -2.59 1.41 -4.45
CA VAL A 248 -2.93 2.52 -5.38
C VAL A 248 -1.67 3.19 -5.91
N VAL A 249 -0.70 3.50 -5.04
CA VAL A 249 0.59 4.09 -5.44
C VAL A 249 1.31 3.17 -6.41
N ALA A 250 1.31 1.86 -6.13
CA ALA A 250 1.94 0.89 -7.02
C ALA A 250 1.27 0.81 -8.40
N ILE A 251 -0.07 0.86 -8.46
CA ILE A 251 -0.81 0.90 -9.73
C ILE A 251 -0.49 2.19 -10.49
N LEU A 252 -0.47 3.34 -9.80
CA LEU A 252 -0.13 4.62 -10.43
C LEU A 252 1.28 4.58 -11.04
N TYR A 253 2.29 4.15 -10.28
CA TYR A 253 3.67 4.07 -10.77
C TYR A 253 3.82 3.06 -11.91
N ALA A 254 3.19 1.88 -11.78
CA ALA A 254 3.22 0.87 -12.84
C ALA A 254 2.53 1.36 -14.12
N VAL A 255 1.33 1.95 -14.03
CA VAL A 255 0.53 2.31 -15.20
C VAL A 255 0.99 3.62 -15.83
N VAL A 256 1.23 4.65 -15.01
CA VAL A 256 1.49 6.02 -15.49
C VAL A 256 2.97 6.24 -15.79
N ASP A 257 3.87 5.73 -14.93
CA ASP A 257 5.29 5.98 -15.07
C ASP A 257 6.01 4.86 -15.87
N ALA A 258 5.61 3.58 -15.73
CA ALA A 258 6.29 2.46 -16.41
C ALA A 258 5.60 2.01 -17.69
N LEU A 259 4.30 1.76 -17.67
CA LEU A 259 3.53 1.13 -18.74
C LEU A 259 2.77 2.14 -19.60
N ARG A 260 3.19 3.40 -19.61
CA ARG A 260 2.58 4.45 -20.41
C ARG A 260 2.44 4.10 -21.92
N PRO A 261 3.41 3.40 -22.56
CA PRO A 261 3.27 2.97 -23.95
C PRO A 261 2.16 1.93 -24.18
N ALA A 262 1.65 1.29 -23.11
CA ALA A 262 0.64 0.22 -23.16
C ALA A 262 -0.68 0.65 -22.50
N LEU A 263 -0.99 1.96 -22.43
CA LEU A 263 -2.23 2.46 -21.86
C LEU A 263 -3.48 2.01 -22.61
N ASP A 264 -3.37 1.73 -23.90
CA ASP A 264 -4.44 1.16 -24.73
C ASP A 264 -4.89 -0.23 -24.27
N LEU A 265 -3.99 -0.99 -23.65
CA LEU A 265 -4.28 -2.29 -23.02
C LEU A 265 -4.62 -2.14 -21.53
N ALA A 266 -3.89 -1.29 -20.80
CA ALA A 266 -4.08 -1.10 -19.38
C ALA A 266 -5.44 -0.42 -19.06
N GLY A 267 -5.85 0.56 -19.86
CA GLY A 267 -7.08 1.33 -19.67
C GLY A 267 -8.34 0.46 -19.64
N PRO A 268 -8.61 -0.35 -20.66
CA PRO A 268 -9.76 -1.28 -20.67
C PRO A 268 -9.73 -2.26 -19.49
N ALA A 269 -8.56 -2.80 -19.14
CA ALA A 269 -8.42 -3.71 -18.00
C ALA A 269 -8.82 -3.00 -16.68
N LEU A 270 -8.33 -1.78 -16.45
CA LEU A 270 -8.65 -0.97 -15.28
C LEU A 270 -10.13 -0.56 -15.25
N ALA A 271 -10.73 -0.23 -16.40
CA ALA A 271 -12.15 0.08 -16.50
C ALA A 271 -13.04 -1.12 -16.09
N VAL A 272 -12.72 -2.32 -16.60
CA VAL A 272 -13.43 -3.56 -16.24
C VAL A 272 -13.27 -3.86 -14.75
N LEU A 273 -12.05 -3.77 -14.22
CA LEU A 273 -11.79 -3.97 -12.79
C LEU A 273 -12.56 -2.96 -11.94
N ALA A 274 -12.60 -1.69 -12.34
CA ALA A 274 -13.33 -0.65 -11.62
C ALA A 274 -14.82 -0.96 -11.54
N VAL A 275 -15.47 -1.25 -12.68
CA VAL A 275 -16.91 -1.54 -12.76
C VAL A 275 -17.26 -2.79 -11.94
N LEU A 276 -16.50 -3.89 -12.10
CA LEU A 276 -16.75 -5.12 -11.36
C LEU A 276 -16.58 -4.90 -9.85
N THR A 277 -15.55 -4.15 -9.46
CA THR A 277 -15.22 -3.92 -8.05
C THR A 277 -16.25 -3.04 -7.37
N MET A 278 -16.70 -1.96 -8.01
CA MET A 278 -17.79 -1.13 -7.50
C MET A 278 -19.09 -1.95 -7.36
N THR A 279 -19.45 -2.70 -8.38
CA THR A 279 -20.72 -3.44 -8.42
C THR A 279 -20.75 -4.54 -7.37
N VAL A 280 -19.78 -5.44 -7.39
CA VAL A 280 -19.72 -6.57 -6.44
C VAL A 280 -19.57 -6.07 -5.01
N GLY A 281 -18.65 -5.11 -4.77
CA GLY A 281 -18.39 -4.55 -3.43
C GLY A 281 -19.66 -3.97 -2.81
N ASN A 282 -20.40 -3.12 -3.55
CA ASN A 282 -21.62 -2.50 -3.05
C ASN A 282 -22.74 -3.53 -2.82
N LEU A 283 -23.00 -4.42 -3.79
CA LEU A 283 -24.07 -5.39 -3.68
C LEU A 283 -23.87 -6.37 -2.51
N VAL A 284 -22.63 -6.79 -2.27
CA VAL A 284 -22.34 -7.70 -1.16
C VAL A 284 -22.32 -6.96 0.18
N ALA A 285 -21.87 -5.69 0.21
CA ALA A 285 -21.93 -4.86 1.42
C ALA A 285 -23.35 -4.75 1.99
N LEU A 286 -24.38 -4.62 1.13
CA LEU A 286 -25.77 -4.53 1.54
C LEU A 286 -26.30 -5.77 2.32
N ARG A 287 -25.62 -6.90 2.19
CA ARG A 287 -26.02 -8.16 2.87
C ARG A 287 -25.22 -8.41 4.16
N GLN A 288 -24.31 -7.53 4.52
CA GLN A 288 -23.47 -7.75 5.70
C GLN A 288 -24.19 -7.33 6.98
N THR A 289 -24.11 -8.18 8.01
CA THR A 289 -24.66 -7.93 9.35
C THR A 289 -23.59 -7.56 10.37
N ARG A 290 -22.32 -7.85 10.07
CA ARG A 290 -21.16 -7.54 10.93
C ARG A 290 -20.50 -6.26 10.44
N MET A 291 -20.36 -5.25 11.31
CA MET A 291 -19.83 -3.93 10.96
C MET A 291 -18.45 -3.98 10.28
N VAL A 292 -17.50 -4.76 10.81
CA VAL A 292 -16.16 -4.86 10.22
C VAL A 292 -16.20 -5.50 8.83
N ARG A 293 -17.05 -6.50 8.61
CA ARG A 293 -17.24 -7.09 7.27
C ARG A 293 -17.93 -6.13 6.29
N LEU A 294 -18.88 -5.34 6.79
CA LEU A 294 -19.50 -4.28 6.00
C LEU A 294 -18.44 -3.26 5.54
N LEU A 295 -17.60 -2.78 6.45
CA LEU A 295 -16.50 -1.88 6.11
C LEU A 295 -15.49 -2.52 5.15
N ALA A 296 -15.20 -3.82 5.28
CA ALA A 296 -14.34 -4.54 4.34
C ALA A 296 -14.92 -4.55 2.92
N TRP A 297 -16.22 -4.84 2.75
CA TRP A 297 -16.86 -4.80 1.45
C TRP A 297 -17.04 -3.39 0.91
N SER A 298 -17.32 -2.41 1.79
CA SER A 298 -17.26 -0.99 1.44
C SER A 298 -15.87 -0.63 0.91
N SER A 299 -14.82 -1.04 1.60
CA SER A 299 -13.43 -0.83 1.17
C SER A 299 -13.15 -1.48 -0.20
N VAL A 300 -13.71 -2.65 -0.50
CA VAL A 300 -13.65 -3.26 -1.85
C VAL A 300 -14.33 -2.35 -2.87
N ALA A 301 -15.57 -1.90 -2.63
CA ALA A 301 -16.28 -1.01 -3.54
C ALA A 301 -15.50 0.29 -3.81
N GLN A 302 -14.93 0.88 -2.76
CA GLN A 302 -14.14 2.11 -2.85
C GLN A 302 -12.87 1.95 -3.71
N ALA A 303 -12.26 0.76 -3.72
CA ALA A 303 -11.15 0.48 -4.64
C ALA A 303 -11.59 0.62 -6.10
N GLY A 304 -12.81 0.23 -6.44
CA GLY A 304 -13.35 0.44 -7.78
C GLY A 304 -13.51 1.93 -8.12
N TYR A 305 -13.98 2.75 -7.18
CA TYR A 305 -14.08 4.21 -7.38
C TYR A 305 -12.69 4.85 -7.55
N ILE A 306 -11.68 4.38 -6.81
CA ILE A 306 -10.28 4.84 -6.95
C ILE A 306 -9.73 4.51 -8.34
N LEU A 307 -10.07 3.32 -8.90
CA LEU A 307 -9.61 2.89 -10.22
C LEU A 307 -10.38 3.54 -11.38
N ALA A 308 -11.58 4.05 -11.14
CA ALA A 308 -12.47 4.57 -12.20
C ALA A 308 -11.82 5.68 -13.07
N PRO A 309 -11.11 6.68 -12.51
CA PRO A 309 -10.46 7.70 -13.34
C PRO A 309 -9.39 7.09 -14.28
N LEU A 310 -8.67 6.05 -13.84
CA LEU A 310 -7.68 5.36 -14.66
C LEU A 310 -8.31 4.54 -15.78
N GLY A 311 -9.57 4.14 -15.63
CA GLY A 311 -10.37 3.52 -16.67
C GLY A 311 -10.58 4.42 -17.90
N ALA A 312 -10.46 5.75 -17.76
CA ALA A 312 -10.55 6.68 -18.88
C ALA A 312 -9.49 6.44 -19.96
N PHE A 313 -8.37 5.79 -19.60
CA PHE A 313 -7.31 5.43 -20.55
C PHE A 313 -7.76 4.40 -21.61
N MET A 314 -8.95 3.81 -21.46
CA MET A 314 -9.55 2.98 -22.50
C MET A 314 -9.85 3.78 -23.79
N LEU A 315 -10.10 5.09 -23.67
CA LEU A 315 -10.37 6.00 -24.77
C LEU A 315 -9.08 6.69 -25.23
N ALA A 316 -8.97 6.99 -26.53
CA ALA A 316 -7.81 7.70 -27.09
C ALA A 316 -7.66 9.10 -26.46
N GLU A 317 -8.77 9.79 -26.25
CA GLU A 317 -8.84 11.12 -25.62
C GLU A 317 -8.36 11.08 -24.16
N GLY A 318 -8.58 9.97 -23.46
CA GLY A 318 -8.13 9.75 -22.08
C GLY A 318 -6.61 9.55 -21.96
N ARG A 319 -5.90 9.30 -23.05
CA ARG A 319 -4.44 9.05 -23.09
C ARG A 319 -3.60 10.28 -23.42
N THR A 320 -4.23 11.45 -23.60
CA THR A 320 -3.51 12.73 -23.74
C THR A 320 -2.82 13.11 -22.42
N ASP A 321 -1.76 13.90 -22.48
CA ASP A 321 -1.01 14.32 -21.29
C ASP A 321 -1.88 15.07 -20.29
N GLU A 322 -2.81 15.91 -20.78
CA GLU A 322 -3.78 16.63 -19.97
C GLU A 322 -4.77 15.68 -19.27
N ALA A 323 -5.40 14.78 -20.02
CA ALA A 323 -6.34 13.81 -19.47
C ALA A 323 -5.68 12.86 -18.46
N LEU A 324 -4.43 12.43 -18.73
CA LEU A 324 -3.64 11.61 -17.84
C LEU A 324 -3.37 12.33 -16.52
N SER A 325 -2.96 13.62 -16.57
CA SER A 325 -2.73 14.41 -15.36
C SER A 325 -4.00 14.59 -14.53
N VAL A 326 -5.15 14.82 -15.17
CA VAL A 326 -6.46 14.92 -14.51
C VAL A 326 -6.88 13.59 -13.88
N ALA A 327 -6.70 12.46 -14.59
CA ALA A 327 -7.02 11.13 -14.06
C ALA A 327 -6.16 10.77 -12.84
N VAL A 328 -4.86 11.06 -12.89
CA VAL A 328 -3.94 10.87 -11.75
C VAL A 328 -4.35 11.75 -10.57
N ALA A 329 -4.60 13.05 -10.80
CA ALA A 329 -5.04 13.96 -9.75
C ALA A 329 -6.35 13.52 -9.11
N ALA A 330 -7.33 13.07 -9.90
CA ALA A 330 -8.60 12.54 -9.41
C ALA A 330 -8.40 11.27 -8.57
N THR A 331 -7.57 10.34 -9.03
CA THR A 331 -7.24 9.10 -8.30
C THR A 331 -6.56 9.41 -6.96
N VAL A 332 -5.59 10.32 -6.95
CA VAL A 332 -4.86 10.73 -5.73
C VAL A 332 -5.82 11.44 -4.76
N ALA A 333 -6.58 12.43 -5.24
CA ALA A 333 -7.52 13.17 -4.41
C ALA A 333 -8.57 12.24 -3.77
N TYR A 334 -9.15 11.34 -4.56
CA TYR A 334 -10.10 10.36 -4.04
C TYR A 334 -9.46 9.42 -3.03
N THR A 335 -8.24 8.97 -3.28
CA THR A 335 -7.50 8.08 -2.36
C THR A 335 -7.25 8.77 -1.02
N VAL A 336 -6.81 10.02 -1.01
CA VAL A 336 -6.59 10.80 0.23
C VAL A 336 -7.91 10.96 1.00
N PHE A 337 -8.98 11.33 0.31
CA PHE A 337 -10.31 11.42 0.92
C PHE A 337 -10.77 10.08 1.51
N TYR A 338 -10.61 9.01 0.76
CA TYR A 338 -10.98 7.66 1.16
C TYR A 338 -10.23 7.19 2.42
N VAL A 339 -8.90 7.34 2.48
CA VAL A 339 -8.13 6.85 3.63
C VAL A 339 -8.46 7.61 4.92
N LEU A 340 -8.79 8.91 4.82
CA LEU A 340 -9.26 9.70 5.97
C LEU A 340 -10.66 9.25 6.44
N LEU A 341 -11.58 9.01 5.50
CA LEU A 341 -12.92 8.53 5.80
C LEU A 341 -12.89 7.15 6.45
N GLU A 342 -12.10 6.22 5.94
CA GLU A 342 -11.94 4.88 6.52
C GLU A 342 -11.32 4.92 7.92
N LEU A 343 -10.27 5.75 8.11
CA LEU A 343 -9.67 5.90 9.44
C LEU A 343 -10.70 6.42 10.46
N ALA A 344 -11.56 7.36 10.06
CA ALA A 344 -12.64 7.88 10.91
C ALA A 344 -13.71 6.83 11.16
N ALA A 345 -14.10 6.04 10.14
CA ALA A 345 -15.09 4.97 10.26
C ALA A 345 -14.62 3.87 11.25
N PHE A 346 -13.39 3.39 11.09
CA PHE A 346 -12.81 2.42 12.04
C PHE A 346 -12.58 3.03 13.42
N GLY A 347 -12.23 4.32 13.50
CA GLY A 347 -12.15 5.07 14.75
C GLY A 347 -13.49 5.05 15.52
N SER A 348 -14.59 5.26 14.81
CA SER A 348 -15.94 5.16 15.38
C SER A 348 -16.26 3.75 15.87
N VAL A 349 -15.84 2.71 15.14
CA VAL A 349 -16.00 1.30 15.59
C VAL A 349 -15.20 1.04 16.87
N VAL A 350 -13.98 1.57 16.99
CA VAL A 350 -13.16 1.45 18.20
C VAL A 350 -13.81 2.18 19.37
N ALA A 351 -14.33 3.40 19.17
CA ALA A 351 -14.96 4.21 20.20
C ALA A 351 -16.28 3.61 20.73
N LEU A 352 -17.06 2.96 19.85
CA LEU A 352 -18.34 2.35 20.20
C LEU A 352 -18.21 0.93 20.81
N ARG A 353 -17.03 0.32 20.81
CA ARG A 353 -16.86 -0.97 21.51
C ARG A 353 -16.97 -0.74 23.01
N PRO A 354 -17.93 -1.40 23.71
CA PRO A 354 -18.02 -1.29 25.14
C PRO A 354 -16.67 -1.72 25.73
N GLY A 355 -16.05 -0.84 26.51
CA GLY A 355 -14.87 -1.21 27.27
C GLY A 355 -15.21 -2.47 28.04
N ARG A 356 -14.49 -3.57 27.84
CA ARG A 356 -14.51 -4.67 28.78
C ARG A 356 -13.98 -4.09 30.08
N THR A 357 -14.91 -3.61 30.94
CA THR A 357 -14.61 -3.34 32.32
C THR A 357 -13.97 -4.59 32.88
N ALA A 358 -12.78 -4.42 33.45
CA ALA A 358 -12.04 -5.46 34.14
C ALA A 358 -12.98 -6.13 35.14
N GLY A 359 -13.30 -7.39 34.92
CA GLY A 359 -13.74 -8.34 35.89
C GLY A 359 -12.69 -9.43 35.96
#